data_d89327d06f0a801ab96a9ff272636bf5
#
_entry.id   d89327d06f0a801ab96a9ff272636bf5
#
_cell.length_a   1.000
_cell.length_b   1.000
_cell.length_c   1.000
_cell.angle_alpha   90.00
_cell.angle_beta   90.00
_cell.angle_gamma   90.00
#
_symmetry.space_group_name_H-M   'P 1'
#
loop_
_entity.id
_entity.type
_entity.pdbx_description
1 polymer ?
#
loop_
_entity_poly.entity_id
_entity_poly.type
_entity_poly.pdbx_seq_one_letter_code
_entity_poly.pdbx_strand_id
1 'polypeptide(L)'
;FGMDAVLLSGFAKAKPGDNVLDIGTGTGVIPILMAAKTKAGHFTGLEIQHESADMAMRSIRYNHLEERISIVEGDIKEAGTLFASASFHVVTSNPPYMIEHHGLVNPDNAKMIARHEVYCTLEDIIVQTAKLLKNSGKFYLVHRPFRLAEIFYLLVKYGLEPKRMQMVHPYIDKEPN
;
A
#
# COMPACT_ATOMS: atom_id res chain seq x y z
N PHE A 1 -2.05 5.68 13.30
CA PHE A 1 -1.41 4.92 12.21
C PHE A 1 -0.34 4.00 12.77
N GLY A 2 -0.13 2.84 12.09
CA GLY A 2 0.85 1.84 12.51
C GLY A 2 2.29 2.19 12.11
N MET A 3 3.26 1.57 12.78
CA MET A 3 4.69 1.70 12.47
C MET A 3 5.00 1.27 11.03
N ASP A 4 4.26 0.30 10.49
CA ASP A 4 4.45 -0.23 9.14
C ASP A 4 4.33 0.84 8.05
N ALA A 5 3.38 1.78 8.18
CA ALA A 5 3.25 2.91 7.25
C ALA A 5 4.48 3.83 7.28
N VAL A 6 5.04 4.07 8.47
CA VAL A 6 6.27 4.87 8.65
C VAL A 6 7.47 4.17 8.02
N LEU A 7 7.62 2.87 8.28
CA LEU A 7 8.70 2.04 7.73
C LEU A 7 8.62 1.98 6.20
N LEU A 8 7.42 1.71 5.64
CA LEU A 8 7.22 1.67 4.20
C LEU A 8 7.53 3.01 3.55
N SER A 9 7.05 4.12 4.11
CA SER A 9 7.33 5.46 3.60
C SER A 9 8.83 5.83 3.64
N GLY A 10 9.59 5.26 4.57
CA GLY A 10 11.05 5.40 4.64
C GLY A 10 11.81 4.51 3.67
N PHE A 11 11.29 3.31 3.41
CA PHE A 11 11.87 2.34 2.49
C PHE A 11 11.61 2.69 1.02
N ALA A 12 10.42 3.20 0.70
CA ALA A 12 10.01 3.59 -0.64
C ALA A 12 10.82 4.80 -1.14
N LYS A 13 11.13 4.76 -2.43
CA LYS A 13 11.87 5.85 -3.12
C LYS A 13 11.07 6.32 -4.32
N ALA A 14 10.90 7.62 -4.45
CA ALA A 14 10.34 8.28 -5.61
C ALA A 14 11.26 9.40 -6.07
N LYS A 15 11.35 9.62 -7.39
CA LYS A 15 12.16 10.66 -8.00
C LYS A 15 11.34 11.93 -8.21
N PRO A 16 11.98 13.09 -8.44
CA PRO A 16 11.26 14.29 -8.85
C PRO A 16 10.42 14.03 -10.10
N GLY A 17 9.15 14.44 -10.04
CA GLY A 17 8.19 14.26 -11.14
C GLY A 17 7.51 12.89 -11.22
N ASP A 18 7.88 11.91 -10.38
CA ASP A 18 7.20 10.62 -10.36
C ASP A 18 5.73 10.75 -9.91
N ASN A 19 4.85 9.99 -10.56
CA ASN A 19 3.50 9.75 -10.08
C ASN A 19 3.50 8.51 -9.19
N VAL A 20 2.95 8.64 -7.99
CA VAL A 20 2.92 7.61 -6.95
C VAL A 20 1.49 7.21 -6.65
N LEU A 21 1.19 5.92 -6.61
CA LEU A 21 -0.09 5.38 -6.13
C LEU A 21 0.13 4.66 -4.80
N ASP A 22 -0.73 4.92 -3.82
CA ASP A 22 -0.81 4.16 -2.57
C ASP A 22 -2.11 3.39 -2.53
N ILE A 23 -2.03 2.05 -2.56
CA ILE A 23 -3.19 1.14 -2.61
C ILE A 23 -3.60 0.80 -1.18
N GLY A 24 -4.87 1.06 -0.85
CA GLY A 24 -5.39 0.91 0.50
C GLY A 24 -4.81 1.99 1.42
N THR A 25 -4.90 3.25 0.97
CA THR A 25 -4.21 4.37 1.62
C THR A 25 -4.70 4.66 3.04
N GLY A 26 -5.88 4.15 3.42
CA GLY A 26 -6.49 4.40 4.70
C GLY A 26 -6.66 5.90 4.94
N THR A 27 -6.05 6.41 6.00
CA THR A 27 -6.11 7.83 6.37
C THR A 27 -5.05 8.70 5.69
N GLY A 28 -4.41 8.21 4.60
CA GLY A 28 -3.47 8.98 3.78
C GLY A 28 -2.06 9.13 4.35
N VAL A 29 -1.67 8.32 5.33
CA VAL A 29 -0.39 8.47 6.06
C VAL A 29 0.82 8.28 5.13
N ILE A 30 0.82 7.25 4.29
CA ILE A 30 1.95 6.95 3.40
C ILE A 30 2.16 8.07 2.37
N PRO A 31 1.15 8.53 1.61
CA PRO A 31 1.30 9.66 0.70
C PRO A 31 1.79 10.94 1.40
N ILE A 32 1.24 11.28 2.57
CA ILE A 32 1.65 12.48 3.33
C ILE A 32 3.12 12.38 3.74
N LEU A 33 3.55 11.24 4.31
CA LEU A 33 4.94 11.06 4.71
C LEU A 33 5.90 11.04 3.51
N MET A 34 5.51 10.43 2.40
CA MET A 34 6.33 10.43 1.18
C MET A 34 6.39 11.81 0.54
N ALA A 35 5.29 12.57 0.53
CA ALA A 35 5.29 13.94 0.04
C ALA A 35 6.25 14.86 0.82
N ALA A 36 6.37 14.65 2.13
CA ALA A 36 7.34 15.38 2.96
C ALA A 36 8.80 14.97 2.70
N LYS A 37 9.04 13.71 2.32
CA LYS A 37 10.40 13.14 2.17
C LYS A 37 10.92 13.14 0.73
N THR A 38 10.07 13.35 -0.27
CA THR A 38 10.44 13.25 -1.68
C THR A 38 9.95 14.45 -2.49
N LYS A 39 10.52 14.62 -3.69
CA LYS A 39 10.10 15.61 -4.69
C LYS A 39 9.27 14.97 -5.81
N ALA A 40 8.57 13.87 -5.53
CA ALA A 40 7.62 13.26 -6.48
C ALA A 40 6.59 14.30 -6.94
N GLY A 41 6.12 14.17 -8.17
CA GLY A 41 5.21 15.13 -8.78
C GLY A 41 3.82 15.09 -8.15
N HIS A 42 3.23 13.90 -8.09
CA HIS A 42 1.89 13.73 -7.54
C HIS A 42 1.73 12.38 -6.83
N PHE A 43 0.93 12.36 -5.78
CA PHE A 43 0.55 11.17 -5.04
C PHE A 43 -0.97 10.94 -5.19
N THR A 44 -1.36 9.71 -5.43
CA THR A 44 -2.76 9.29 -5.43
C THR A 44 -2.94 8.22 -4.37
N GLY A 45 -3.85 8.42 -3.43
CA GLY A 45 -4.29 7.38 -2.50
C GLY A 45 -5.57 6.74 -3.02
N LEU A 46 -5.61 5.42 -3.14
CA LEU A 46 -6.82 4.66 -3.47
C LEU A 46 -7.36 4.01 -2.19
N GLU A 47 -8.63 4.27 -1.87
CA GLU A 47 -9.28 3.75 -0.66
C GLU A 47 -10.72 3.35 -0.96
N ILE A 48 -11.11 2.14 -0.54
CA ILE A 48 -12.46 1.63 -0.76
C ILE A 48 -13.46 2.10 0.29
N GLN A 49 -12.97 2.42 1.49
CA GLN A 49 -13.81 2.82 2.61
C GLN A 49 -14.02 4.34 2.60
N HIS A 50 -15.26 4.77 2.40
CA HIS A 50 -15.64 6.19 2.37
C HIS A 50 -15.14 6.97 3.59
N GLU A 51 -15.34 6.44 4.82
CA GLU A 51 -14.92 7.12 6.05
C GLU A 51 -13.41 7.32 6.12
N SER A 52 -12.63 6.33 5.67
CA SER A 52 -11.16 6.42 5.62
C SER A 52 -10.70 7.42 4.56
N ALA A 53 -11.33 7.40 3.38
CA ALA A 53 -11.06 8.34 2.31
C ALA A 53 -11.35 9.80 2.73
N ASP A 54 -12.49 10.05 3.42
CA ASP A 54 -12.81 11.36 3.99
C ASP A 54 -11.77 11.81 5.03
N MET A 55 -11.34 10.90 5.92
CA MET A 55 -10.26 11.20 6.87
C MET A 55 -8.95 11.54 6.17
N ALA A 56 -8.61 10.82 5.10
CA ALA A 56 -7.42 11.11 4.32
C ALA A 56 -7.50 12.50 3.67
N MET A 57 -8.62 12.84 3.05
CA MET A 57 -8.83 14.17 2.45
C MET A 57 -8.72 15.30 3.48
N ARG A 58 -9.28 15.12 4.67
CA ARG A 58 -9.14 16.10 5.78
C ARG A 58 -7.68 16.23 6.24
N SER A 59 -6.96 15.10 6.36
CA SER A 59 -5.54 15.08 6.73
C SER A 59 -4.69 15.83 5.69
N ILE A 60 -4.97 15.64 4.41
CA ILE A 60 -4.29 16.32 3.30
C ILE A 60 -4.51 17.83 3.38
N ARG A 61 -5.76 18.29 3.55
CA ARG A 61 -6.09 19.71 3.72
C ARG A 61 -5.40 20.33 4.94
N TYR A 62 -5.42 19.62 6.06
CA TYR A 62 -4.76 20.09 7.28
C TYR A 62 -3.26 20.30 7.11
N ASN A 63 -2.62 19.52 6.24
CA ASN A 63 -1.20 19.62 5.91
C ASN A 63 -0.89 20.50 4.68
N HIS A 64 -1.90 21.14 4.06
CA HIS A 64 -1.76 21.97 2.86
C HIS A 64 -1.10 21.23 1.69
N LEU A 65 -1.54 19.98 1.43
CA LEU A 65 -0.97 19.11 0.40
C LEU A 65 -1.94 18.81 -0.76
N GLU A 66 -3.03 19.56 -0.90
CA GLU A 66 -4.10 19.30 -1.89
C GLU A 66 -3.61 19.37 -3.33
N GLU A 67 -2.61 20.19 -3.62
CA GLU A 67 -2.01 20.27 -4.94
C GLU A 67 -1.11 19.08 -5.27
N ARG A 68 -0.65 18.34 -4.26
CA ARG A 68 0.30 17.23 -4.42
C ARG A 68 -0.30 15.86 -4.17
N ILE A 69 -1.40 15.78 -3.45
CA ILE A 69 -2.02 14.50 -3.05
C ILE A 69 -3.51 14.55 -3.36
N SER A 70 -3.99 13.55 -4.09
CA SER A 70 -5.41 13.30 -4.31
C SER A 70 -5.84 11.95 -3.72
N ILE A 71 -7.08 11.84 -3.29
CA ILE A 71 -7.70 10.59 -2.85
C ILE A 71 -8.76 10.21 -3.86
N VAL A 72 -8.72 8.95 -4.27
CA VAL A 72 -9.72 8.31 -5.13
C VAL A 72 -10.43 7.26 -4.29
N GLU A 73 -11.74 7.39 -4.14
CA GLU A 73 -12.56 6.36 -3.51
C GLU A 73 -12.90 5.29 -4.55
N GLY A 74 -12.52 4.03 -4.28
CA GLY A 74 -12.77 2.95 -5.22
C GLY A 74 -12.11 1.63 -4.84
N ASP A 75 -12.54 0.57 -5.52
CA ASP A 75 -12.00 -0.79 -5.36
C ASP A 75 -10.78 -0.99 -6.28
N ILE A 76 -9.69 -1.52 -5.71
CA ILE A 76 -8.49 -1.86 -6.49
C ILE A 76 -8.79 -2.86 -7.62
N LYS A 77 -9.76 -3.74 -7.45
CA LYS A 77 -10.18 -4.70 -8.50
C LYS A 77 -10.72 -4.01 -9.75
N GLU A 78 -11.23 -2.80 -9.58
CA GLU A 78 -11.73 -1.93 -10.67
C GLU A 78 -10.71 -0.89 -11.12
N ALA A 79 -9.45 -1.02 -10.71
CA ALA A 79 -8.40 -0.03 -10.99
C ALA A 79 -8.24 0.33 -12.47
N GLY A 80 -8.52 -0.59 -13.38
CA GLY A 80 -8.49 -0.34 -14.82
C GLY A 80 -9.55 0.63 -15.33
N THR A 81 -10.63 0.88 -14.56
CA THR A 81 -11.64 1.91 -14.85
C THR A 81 -11.29 3.25 -14.20
N LEU A 82 -10.54 3.22 -13.13
CA LEU A 82 -10.13 4.40 -12.36
C LEU A 82 -8.85 5.04 -12.90
N PHE A 83 -7.93 4.23 -13.42
CA PHE A 83 -6.61 4.67 -13.85
C PHE A 83 -6.22 4.05 -15.20
N ALA A 84 -5.49 4.81 -15.99
CA ALA A 84 -4.87 4.28 -17.21
C ALA A 84 -3.76 3.27 -16.87
N SER A 85 -3.61 2.24 -17.69
CA SER A 85 -2.50 1.29 -17.57
C SER A 85 -1.16 2.02 -17.67
N ALA A 86 -0.15 1.52 -16.97
CA ALA A 86 1.21 2.07 -16.97
C ALA A 86 1.25 3.58 -16.67
N SER A 87 0.45 4.06 -15.70
CA SER A 87 0.35 5.47 -15.34
C SER A 87 1.22 5.88 -14.14
N PHE A 88 1.64 4.93 -13.31
CA PHE A 88 2.40 5.20 -12.10
C PHE A 88 3.86 4.74 -12.19
N HIS A 89 4.77 5.56 -11.67
CA HIS A 89 6.19 5.25 -11.56
C HIS A 89 6.49 4.44 -10.30
N VAL A 90 5.70 4.68 -9.25
CA VAL A 90 5.82 4.03 -7.96
C VAL A 90 4.43 3.62 -7.48
N VAL A 91 4.33 2.41 -6.95
CA VAL A 91 3.16 1.94 -6.21
C VAL A 91 3.59 1.51 -4.82
N THR A 92 2.83 1.89 -3.80
CA THR A 92 3.00 1.45 -2.41
C THR A 92 1.75 0.72 -1.96
N SER A 93 1.89 -0.25 -1.05
CA SER A 93 0.74 -0.84 -0.36
C SER A 93 1.15 -1.36 1.02
N ASN A 94 0.32 -1.04 2.01
CA ASN A 94 0.33 -1.61 3.35
C ASN A 94 -1.02 -2.30 3.60
N PRO A 95 -1.25 -3.46 2.97
CA PRO A 95 -2.55 -4.13 3.08
C PRO A 95 -2.76 -4.69 4.48
N PRO A 96 -4.01 -4.90 4.90
CA PRO A 96 -4.29 -5.58 6.15
C PRO A 96 -3.68 -6.99 6.13
N TYR A 97 -3.00 -7.37 7.21
CA TYR A 97 -2.37 -8.67 7.34
C TYR A 97 -3.40 -9.70 7.76
N MET A 98 -3.80 -10.55 6.83
CA MET A 98 -4.76 -11.59 7.12
C MET A 98 -4.08 -12.86 7.60
N ILE A 99 -4.63 -13.41 8.67
CA ILE A 99 -4.31 -14.75 9.15
C ILE A 99 -5.52 -15.62 8.82
N GLU A 100 -5.46 -16.35 7.71
CA GLU A 100 -6.28 -17.55 7.60
C GLU A 100 -5.76 -18.57 8.64
N HIS A 101 -6.57 -18.88 9.64
CA HIS A 101 -6.43 -20.06 10.52
C HIS A 101 -5.22 -20.17 11.46
N HIS A 102 -4.86 -19.15 12.22
CA HIS A 102 -4.08 -19.39 13.44
C HIS A 102 -4.70 -18.69 14.67
N GLY A 103 -5.37 -19.51 15.46
CA GLY A 103 -5.72 -19.47 16.85
C GLY A 103 -5.87 -18.12 17.59
N LEU A 104 -7.01 -17.97 18.30
CA LEU A 104 -7.32 -16.95 19.31
C LEU A 104 -7.21 -15.49 18.84
N VAL A 105 -8.09 -15.12 17.93
CA VAL A 105 -8.29 -13.71 17.58
C VAL A 105 -9.39 -13.14 18.47
N ASN A 106 -9.13 -11.99 19.08
CA ASN A 106 -10.15 -11.21 19.77
C ASN A 106 -11.31 -10.94 18.79
N PRO A 107 -12.59 -11.24 19.14
CA PRO A 107 -13.74 -11.18 18.24
C PRO A 107 -13.93 -9.83 17.52
N ASP A 108 -13.51 -8.74 18.14
CA ASP A 108 -13.61 -7.40 17.55
C ASP A 108 -12.54 -7.15 16.47
N ASN A 109 -11.35 -7.71 16.65
CA ASN A 109 -10.30 -7.68 15.61
C ASN A 109 -10.64 -8.62 14.44
N ALA A 110 -11.24 -9.78 14.71
CA ALA A 110 -11.68 -10.72 13.67
C ALA A 110 -12.74 -10.11 12.74
N LYS A 111 -13.68 -9.32 13.26
CA LYS A 111 -14.70 -8.63 12.46
C LYS A 111 -14.11 -7.51 11.60
N MET A 112 -13.13 -6.79 12.11
CA MET A 112 -12.44 -5.73 11.37
C MET A 112 -11.56 -6.33 10.26
N ILE A 113 -10.87 -7.41 10.55
CA ILE A 113 -10.04 -8.18 9.65
C ILE A 113 -10.91 -8.81 8.54
N ALA A 114 -11.98 -9.54 8.90
CA ALA A 114 -12.88 -10.17 7.93
C ALA A 114 -13.56 -9.17 6.97
N ARG A 115 -13.79 -7.92 7.39
CA ARG A 115 -14.30 -6.87 6.51
C ARG A 115 -13.28 -6.46 5.44
N HIS A 116 -11.99 -6.50 5.71
CA HIS A 116 -10.95 -6.10 4.77
C HIS A 116 -10.63 -7.18 3.71
N GLU A 117 -10.69 -8.49 4.05
CA GLU A 117 -10.50 -9.57 3.04
C GLU A 117 -11.66 -9.72 2.06
N VAL A 118 -12.85 -9.33 2.49
CA VAL A 118 -14.00 -9.27 1.56
C VAL A 118 -13.71 -8.30 0.41
N TYR A 119 -12.80 -7.34 0.59
CA TYR A 119 -12.55 -6.30 -0.40
C TYR A 119 -11.43 -6.63 -1.38
N CYS A 120 -10.26 -7.11 -0.96
CA CYS A 120 -9.21 -7.51 -1.91
C CYS A 120 -8.21 -8.51 -1.31
N THR A 121 -7.70 -9.40 -2.17
CA THR A 121 -6.63 -10.34 -1.83
C THR A 121 -5.25 -9.74 -2.12
N LEU A 122 -4.18 -10.37 -1.61
CA LEU A 122 -2.81 -10.00 -1.98
C LEU A 122 -2.59 -10.15 -3.49
N GLU A 123 -3.18 -11.16 -4.11
CA GLU A 123 -3.11 -11.39 -5.56
C GLU A 123 -3.76 -10.23 -6.34
N ASP A 124 -4.93 -9.74 -5.92
CA ASP A 124 -5.59 -8.59 -6.54
C ASP A 124 -4.68 -7.36 -6.53
N ILE A 125 -4.03 -7.07 -5.40
CA ILE A 125 -3.10 -5.94 -5.27
C ILE A 125 -1.94 -6.09 -6.26
N ILE A 126 -1.32 -7.27 -6.31
CA ILE A 126 -0.15 -7.52 -7.17
C ILE A 126 -0.52 -7.47 -8.65
N VAL A 127 -1.65 -8.08 -9.05
CA VAL A 127 -2.15 -8.06 -10.43
C VAL A 127 -2.41 -6.64 -10.91
N GLN A 128 -3.13 -5.86 -10.12
CA GLN A 128 -3.44 -4.48 -10.51
C GLN A 128 -2.20 -3.59 -10.49
N THR A 129 -1.32 -3.79 -9.51
CA THR A 129 -0.02 -3.11 -9.47
C THR A 129 0.77 -3.34 -10.76
N ALA A 130 0.87 -4.59 -11.22
CA ALA A 130 1.59 -4.92 -12.46
C ALA A 130 1.02 -4.21 -13.69
N LYS A 131 -0.32 -4.03 -13.76
CA LYS A 131 -0.99 -3.30 -14.85
C LYS A 131 -0.78 -1.79 -14.77
N LEU A 132 -0.76 -1.24 -13.57
CA LEU A 132 -0.71 0.20 -13.33
C LEU A 132 0.71 0.77 -13.35
N LEU A 133 1.73 -0.05 -13.08
CA LEU A 133 3.12 0.37 -13.12
C LEU A 133 3.60 0.62 -14.55
N LYS A 134 4.33 1.71 -14.71
CA LYS A 134 5.15 1.98 -15.91
C LYS A 134 6.28 0.96 -16.03
N ASN A 135 6.82 0.83 -17.24
CA ASN A 135 8.07 0.10 -17.45
C ASN A 135 9.15 0.60 -16.50
N SER A 136 9.84 -0.31 -15.82
CA SER A 136 10.83 -0.01 -14.78
C SER A 136 10.27 0.72 -13.55
N GLY A 137 8.96 0.78 -13.41
CA GLY A 137 8.30 1.26 -12.19
C GLY A 137 8.64 0.40 -10.98
N LYS A 138 8.36 0.89 -9.79
CA LYS A 138 8.72 0.23 -8.53
C LYS A 138 7.49 -0.01 -7.67
N PHE A 139 7.36 -1.23 -7.20
CA PHE A 139 6.38 -1.60 -6.19
C PHE A 139 7.04 -1.76 -4.82
N TYR A 140 6.47 -1.16 -3.81
CA TYR A 140 6.90 -1.30 -2.42
C TYR A 140 5.75 -1.83 -1.58
N LEU A 141 5.99 -2.94 -0.91
CA LEU A 141 5.01 -3.65 -0.10
C LEU A 141 5.57 -3.87 1.30
N VAL A 142 4.80 -3.59 2.34
CA VAL A 142 5.06 -4.10 3.68
C VAL A 142 4.11 -5.24 3.98
N HIS A 143 4.61 -6.34 4.52
CA HIS A 143 3.80 -7.51 4.83
C HIS A 143 4.47 -8.38 5.90
N ARG A 144 3.72 -9.32 6.45
CA ARG A 144 4.23 -10.27 7.44
C ARG A 144 5.12 -11.35 6.80
N PRO A 145 6.20 -11.78 7.48
CA PRO A 145 7.17 -12.74 6.94
C PRO A 145 6.59 -14.11 6.59
N PHE A 146 5.56 -14.58 7.29
CA PHE A 146 4.97 -15.90 7.03
C PHE A 146 4.32 -16.03 5.63
N ARG A 147 3.99 -14.91 4.95
CA ARG A 147 3.51 -14.93 3.56
C ARG A 147 4.61 -14.72 2.50
N LEU A 148 5.87 -14.74 2.89
CA LEU A 148 6.99 -14.40 2.01
C LEU A 148 7.04 -15.29 0.74
N ALA A 149 6.84 -16.60 0.89
CA ALA A 149 6.80 -17.51 -0.24
C ALA A 149 5.68 -17.20 -1.23
N GLU A 150 4.49 -16.89 -0.73
CA GLU A 150 3.35 -16.48 -1.53
C GLU A 150 3.60 -15.14 -2.25
N ILE A 151 4.14 -14.15 -1.52
CA ILE A 151 4.49 -12.85 -2.08
C ILE A 151 5.45 -13.02 -3.26
N PHE A 152 6.54 -13.78 -3.11
CA PHE A 152 7.51 -13.98 -4.17
C PHE A 152 6.91 -14.73 -5.35
N TYR A 153 6.11 -15.77 -5.11
CA TYR A 153 5.41 -16.50 -6.14
C TYR A 153 4.51 -15.58 -6.98
N LEU A 154 3.68 -14.77 -6.33
CA LEU A 154 2.76 -13.85 -7.00
C LEU A 154 3.50 -12.73 -7.75
N LEU A 155 4.55 -12.15 -7.17
CA LEU A 155 5.34 -11.14 -7.84
C LEU A 155 5.92 -11.67 -9.16
N VAL A 156 6.58 -12.83 -9.11
CA VAL A 156 7.17 -13.46 -10.31
C VAL A 156 6.09 -13.86 -11.32
N LYS A 157 4.99 -14.44 -10.86
CA LYS A 157 3.83 -14.82 -11.70
C LYS A 157 3.30 -13.66 -12.52
N TYR A 158 3.28 -12.45 -11.96
CA TYR A 158 2.75 -11.24 -12.63
C TYR A 158 3.84 -10.30 -13.16
N GLY A 159 5.08 -10.79 -13.32
CA GLY A 159 6.15 -10.05 -13.97
C GLY A 159 6.78 -8.95 -13.14
N LEU A 160 6.60 -8.98 -11.82
CA LEU A 160 7.26 -8.06 -10.89
C LEU A 160 8.47 -8.78 -10.26
N GLU A 161 9.68 -8.30 -10.52
CA GLU A 161 10.89 -8.91 -10.01
C GLU A 161 11.26 -8.37 -8.62
N PRO A 162 11.30 -9.22 -7.55
CA PRO A 162 11.78 -8.80 -6.24
C PRO A 162 13.25 -8.35 -6.29
N LYS A 163 13.53 -7.09 -5.94
CA LYS A 163 14.88 -6.51 -5.98
C LYS A 163 15.49 -6.27 -4.62
N ARG A 164 14.65 -5.95 -3.63
CA ARG A 164 15.10 -5.60 -2.28
C ARG A 164 14.11 -6.13 -1.27
N MET A 165 14.64 -6.69 -0.21
CA MET A 165 13.88 -7.12 0.96
C MET A 165 14.60 -6.64 2.21
N GLN A 166 13.83 -6.22 3.21
CA GLN A 166 14.32 -5.85 4.52
C GLN A 166 13.44 -6.46 5.58
N MET A 167 14.00 -7.28 6.44
CA MET A 167 13.33 -7.79 7.63
C MET A 167 13.31 -6.71 8.70
N VAL A 168 12.19 -6.65 9.43
CA VAL A 168 12.00 -5.71 10.54
C VAL A 168 11.78 -6.53 11.80
N HIS A 169 12.57 -6.26 12.82
CA HIS A 169 12.49 -6.92 14.12
C HIS A 169 11.93 -5.94 15.15
N PRO A 170 10.95 -6.34 15.98
CA PRO A 170 10.41 -5.48 17.03
C PRO A 170 11.44 -5.18 18.11
N TYR A 171 12.38 -6.13 18.32
CA TYR A 171 13.52 -6.01 19.23
C TYR A 171 14.71 -6.79 18.63
N ILE A 172 15.93 -6.48 19.09
CA ILE A 172 17.18 -7.08 18.56
C ILE A 172 17.21 -8.60 18.69
N ASP A 173 16.60 -9.14 19.74
CA ASP A 173 16.57 -10.57 20.10
C ASP A 173 15.26 -11.28 19.73
N LYS A 174 14.39 -10.64 18.95
CA LYS A 174 13.10 -11.21 18.52
C LYS A 174 13.11 -11.53 17.04
N GLU A 175 12.31 -12.53 16.67
CA GLU A 175 12.05 -12.88 15.27
C GLU A 175 11.47 -11.69 14.48
N PRO A 176 11.68 -11.62 13.17
CA PRO A 176 11.10 -10.61 12.32
C PRO A 176 9.57 -10.71 12.35
N ASN A 177 8.92 -9.57 12.34
CA ASN A 177 7.47 -9.47 12.54
C ASN A 177 6.77 -8.97 11.27
#